data_d475bcc183e53dbf67b207a3b34a73b1
#
_entry.id   d475bcc183e53dbf67b207a3b34a73b1
#
_cell.length_a   1.000
_cell.length_b   1.000
_cell.length_c   1.000
_cell.angle_alpha   90.00
_cell.angle_beta   90.00
_cell.angle_gamma   90.00
#
_symmetry.space_group_name_H-M   'P 1'
#
loop_
_entity.id
_entity.type
_entity.pdbx_description
1 polymer ?
#
loop_
_entity_poly.entity_id
_entity_poly.type
_entity_poly.pdbx_seq_one_letter_code
_entity_poly.pdbx_strand_id
1 'polypeptide(L)'
;MCIRDSHLIYPVGNPKFPFLGVHFTRMINGDREVGPNAVLAFKREGYKNSDISINDMIDYLGYSGFLKFIGKNLTFCINEFSTSILKSSFLKKTQKLIPEIRGKDIKSGPAGVRAQGIDSSGNLMMDFEVKTHNNQIHVINAPSPAATSALSIADYIIKNYIK
;
A
#
# COMPACT_ATOMS: atom_id res chain seq x y z
N MET A 1 -6.14 5.24 29.45
CA MET A 1 -5.57 4.27 28.51
C MET A 1 -4.12 4.66 28.29
N CYS A 2 -3.17 3.84 28.70
CA CYS A 2 -1.76 4.18 28.63
C CYS A 2 -1.26 3.97 27.19
N ILE A 3 -0.94 5.05 26.48
CA ILE A 3 -0.35 5.02 25.13
C ILE A 3 0.97 4.22 25.08
N ARG A 4 1.57 3.93 26.24
CA ARG A 4 2.81 3.15 26.35
C ARG A 4 2.70 1.70 25.89
N ASP A 5 1.51 1.14 25.90
CA ASP A 5 1.27 -0.28 25.54
C ASP A 5 0.85 -0.46 24.08
N SER A 6 0.63 0.65 23.37
CA SER A 6 0.27 0.62 21.95
C SER A 6 1.49 0.39 21.07
N HIS A 7 1.41 -0.62 20.20
CA HIS A 7 2.47 -0.94 19.24
C HIS A 7 2.37 -0.15 17.94
N LEU A 8 1.20 0.47 17.70
CA LEU A 8 0.87 1.18 16.47
C LEU A 8 0.29 2.56 16.78
N ILE A 9 0.77 3.60 16.08
CA ILE A 9 0.19 4.93 16.08
C ILE A 9 -0.09 5.30 14.63
N TYR A 10 -1.35 5.47 14.27
CA TYR A 10 -1.75 5.77 12.89
C TYR A 10 -2.90 6.79 12.85
N PRO A 11 -3.01 7.56 11.77
CA PRO A 11 -4.13 8.47 11.56
C PRO A 11 -5.41 7.69 11.26
N VAL A 12 -6.55 8.34 11.40
CA VAL A 12 -7.82 7.80 10.89
C VAL A 12 -7.70 7.65 9.39
N GLY A 13 -7.86 6.41 8.89
CA GLY A 13 -7.74 6.10 7.47
C GLY A 13 -8.81 6.78 6.63
N ASN A 14 -8.46 7.16 5.41
CA ASN A 14 -9.45 7.59 4.43
C ASN A 14 -10.13 6.36 3.82
N PRO A 15 -11.46 6.18 3.94
CA PRO A 15 -12.16 4.99 3.46
C PRO A 15 -12.08 4.81 1.93
N LYS A 16 -11.67 5.83 1.19
CA LYS A 16 -11.48 5.75 -0.27
C LYS A 16 -10.19 5.05 -0.68
N PHE A 17 -9.23 4.89 0.25
CA PHE A 17 -7.93 4.31 -0.06
C PHE A 17 -7.56 3.22 0.94
N PRO A 18 -7.00 2.08 0.49
CA PRO A 18 -6.57 0.99 1.36
C PRO A 18 -5.23 1.27 2.05
N PHE A 19 -4.89 2.54 2.24
CA PHE A 19 -3.61 2.97 2.79
C PHE A 19 -3.82 3.72 4.09
N LEU A 20 -3.09 3.33 5.12
CA LEU A 20 -3.17 3.98 6.44
C LEU A 20 -2.47 5.36 6.48
N GLY A 21 -1.70 5.70 5.45
CA GLY A 21 -0.83 6.87 5.49
C GLY A 21 0.36 6.67 6.42
N VAL A 22 1.01 7.77 6.79
CA VAL A 22 2.18 7.72 7.69
C VAL A 22 1.75 7.25 9.08
N HIS A 23 2.38 6.19 9.57
CA HIS A 23 2.10 5.60 10.87
C HIS A 23 3.38 5.09 11.53
N PHE A 24 3.32 4.84 12.83
CA PHE A 24 4.45 4.34 13.61
C PHE A 24 4.19 2.89 14.02
N THR A 25 5.20 2.06 13.85
CA THR A 25 5.17 0.66 14.24
C THR A 25 6.36 0.34 15.14
N ARG A 26 6.12 -0.37 16.24
CA ARG A 26 7.18 -0.96 17.04
C ARG A 26 7.60 -2.28 16.41
N MET A 27 8.87 -2.40 16.08
CA MET A 27 9.45 -3.61 15.52
C MET A 27 9.77 -4.64 16.62
N ILE A 28 9.91 -5.90 16.24
CA ILE A 28 10.23 -6.99 17.16
C ILE A 28 11.58 -6.78 17.88
N ASN A 29 12.55 -6.20 17.17
CA ASN A 29 13.87 -5.86 17.71
C ASN A 29 13.88 -4.65 18.67
N GLY A 30 12.71 -4.04 18.88
CA GLY A 30 12.56 -2.85 19.71
C GLY A 30 12.69 -1.51 19.00
N ASP A 31 13.11 -1.50 17.74
CA ASP A 31 13.17 -0.28 16.93
C ASP A 31 11.79 0.32 16.67
N ARG A 32 11.78 1.53 16.17
CA ARG A 32 10.56 2.23 15.73
C ARG A 32 10.67 2.52 14.25
N GLU A 33 9.73 1.96 13.49
CA GLU A 33 9.56 2.28 12.09
C GLU A 33 8.48 3.35 11.92
N VAL A 34 8.71 4.28 11.01
CA VAL A 34 7.72 5.26 10.59
C VAL A 34 7.52 5.15 9.08
N GLY A 35 6.33 4.86 8.68
CA GLY A 35 5.99 4.67 7.27
C GLY A 35 4.68 3.94 7.10
N PRO A 36 4.47 3.32 5.93
CA PRO A 36 4.88 3.87 4.65
C PRO A 36 3.82 4.82 4.11
N ASN A 37 4.22 5.73 3.23
CA ASN A 37 3.30 6.30 2.27
C ASN A 37 3.27 5.40 1.03
N ALA A 38 2.13 5.30 0.36
CA ALA A 38 1.97 4.49 -0.82
C ALA A 38 2.26 5.33 -2.07
N VAL A 39 3.31 4.96 -2.80
CA VAL A 39 3.68 5.57 -4.08
C VAL A 39 3.73 4.54 -5.18
N LEU A 40 3.53 4.97 -6.42
CA LEU A 40 3.70 4.11 -7.58
C LEU A 40 5.15 3.65 -7.68
N ALA A 41 5.38 2.34 -7.75
CA ALA A 41 6.68 1.79 -8.10
C ALA A 41 6.86 1.82 -9.62
N PHE A 42 8.07 2.18 -10.09
CA PHE A 42 8.40 2.19 -11.53
C PHE A 42 8.85 0.82 -12.06
N LYS A 43 8.81 -0.18 -11.20
CA LYS A 43 9.07 -1.59 -11.50
C LYS A 43 8.16 -2.45 -10.65
N ARG A 44 7.65 -3.56 -11.18
CA ARG A 44 6.73 -4.48 -10.50
C ARG A 44 7.31 -5.02 -9.19
N GLU A 45 8.59 -5.31 -9.16
CA GLU A 45 9.37 -5.66 -7.96
C GLU A 45 10.48 -4.63 -7.72
N GLY A 46 10.09 -3.36 -7.54
CA GLY A 46 11.00 -2.24 -7.29
C GLY A 46 10.97 -1.81 -5.82
N TYR A 47 12.10 -1.94 -5.13
CA TYR A 47 12.26 -1.60 -3.72
C TYR A 47 12.96 -0.27 -3.49
N LYS A 48 13.39 0.39 -4.56
CA LYS A 48 14.03 1.71 -4.55
C LYS A 48 13.37 2.62 -5.59
N ASN A 49 13.35 3.91 -5.33
CA ASN A 49 12.84 4.89 -6.30
C ASN A 49 13.63 4.91 -7.63
N SER A 50 14.85 4.36 -7.62
CA SER A 50 15.70 4.20 -8.80
C SER A 50 15.44 2.92 -9.60
N ASP A 51 14.63 2.00 -9.08
CA ASP A 51 14.30 0.76 -9.77
C ASP A 51 13.25 1.05 -10.84
N ILE A 52 13.65 1.01 -12.10
CA ILE A 52 12.82 1.34 -13.26
C ILE A 52 12.78 0.17 -14.23
N SER A 53 11.59 -0.18 -14.71
CA SER A 53 11.35 -1.15 -15.79
C SER A 53 10.46 -0.51 -16.83
N ILE A 54 11.00 -0.32 -18.03
CA ILE A 54 10.27 0.29 -19.15
C ILE A 54 9.06 -0.59 -19.53
N ASN A 55 9.23 -1.90 -19.54
CA ASN A 55 8.15 -2.83 -19.86
C ASN A 55 6.99 -2.72 -18.87
N ASP A 56 7.29 -2.72 -17.56
CA ASP A 56 6.26 -2.57 -16.53
C ASP A 56 5.56 -1.21 -16.64
N MET A 57 6.31 -0.15 -16.99
CA MET A 57 5.74 1.19 -17.21
C MET A 57 4.80 1.22 -18.41
N ILE A 58 5.17 0.59 -19.52
CA ILE A 58 4.31 0.49 -20.71
C ILE A 58 3.02 -0.27 -20.36
N ASP A 59 3.12 -1.36 -19.61
CA ASP A 59 1.96 -2.17 -19.21
C ASP A 59 0.92 -1.33 -18.45
N TYR A 60 1.33 -0.62 -17.40
CA TYR A 60 0.34 0.13 -16.62
C TYR A 60 -0.07 1.46 -17.28
N LEU A 61 0.81 2.14 -18.01
CA LEU A 61 0.45 3.34 -18.78
C LEU A 61 -0.45 3.04 -19.97
N GLY A 62 -0.34 1.83 -20.54
CA GLY A 62 -1.24 1.35 -21.58
C GLY A 62 -2.64 0.95 -21.06
N TYR A 63 -2.81 0.80 -19.75
CA TYR A 63 -4.07 0.37 -19.17
C TYR A 63 -5.00 1.56 -18.85
N SER A 64 -6.14 1.62 -19.52
CA SER A 64 -7.10 2.73 -19.39
C SER A 64 -7.62 2.93 -17.95
N GLY A 65 -7.76 1.85 -17.18
CA GLY A 65 -8.14 1.90 -15.76
C GLY A 65 -7.13 2.67 -14.92
N PHE A 66 -5.83 2.45 -15.15
CA PHE A 66 -4.77 3.19 -14.47
C PHE A 66 -4.80 4.69 -14.80
N LEU A 67 -4.96 5.04 -16.06
CA LEU A 67 -5.05 6.45 -16.48
C LEU A 67 -6.26 7.16 -15.87
N LYS A 68 -7.41 6.47 -15.81
CA LYS A 68 -8.60 6.99 -15.13
C LYS A 68 -8.37 7.17 -13.63
N PHE A 69 -7.68 6.22 -12.97
CA PHE A 69 -7.32 6.33 -11.55
C PHE A 69 -6.45 7.55 -11.29
N ILE A 70 -5.39 7.74 -12.07
CA ILE A 70 -4.52 8.91 -11.94
C ILE A 70 -5.30 10.21 -12.15
N GLY A 71 -6.12 10.28 -13.21
CA GLY A 71 -6.94 11.48 -13.49
C GLY A 71 -7.90 11.84 -12.35
N LYS A 72 -8.53 10.84 -11.73
CA LYS A 72 -9.44 11.05 -10.58
C LYS A 72 -8.71 11.45 -9.29
N ASN A 73 -7.44 11.04 -9.12
CA ASN A 73 -6.71 11.14 -7.86
C ASN A 73 -5.38 11.89 -7.99
N LEU A 74 -5.25 12.78 -8.96
CA LEU A 74 -3.98 13.44 -9.30
C LEU A 74 -3.34 14.15 -8.10
N THR A 75 -4.12 14.93 -7.35
CA THR A 75 -3.64 15.64 -6.17
C THR A 75 -3.11 14.69 -5.09
N PHE A 76 -3.82 13.58 -4.88
CA PHE A 76 -3.38 12.53 -3.96
C PHE A 76 -2.04 11.93 -4.41
N CYS A 77 -1.93 11.54 -5.67
CA CYS A 77 -0.71 10.96 -6.25
C CYS A 77 0.50 11.90 -6.12
N ILE A 78 0.33 13.19 -6.43
CA ILE A 78 1.38 14.19 -6.30
C ILE A 78 1.81 14.36 -4.83
N ASN A 79 0.86 14.42 -3.90
CA ASN A 79 1.14 14.56 -2.47
C ASN A 79 1.90 13.34 -1.91
N GLU A 80 1.51 12.14 -2.30
CA GLU A 80 2.21 10.93 -1.86
C GLU A 80 3.62 10.85 -2.45
N PHE A 81 3.77 11.18 -3.74
CA PHE A 81 5.07 11.21 -4.41
C PHE A 81 6.01 12.26 -3.78
N SER A 82 5.51 13.47 -3.51
CA SER A 82 6.30 14.50 -2.83
C SER A 82 6.72 14.06 -1.43
N THR A 83 5.86 13.34 -0.71
CA THR A 83 6.16 12.80 0.61
C THR A 83 7.24 11.71 0.55
N SER A 84 7.28 10.92 -0.52
CA SER A 84 8.31 9.89 -0.70
C SER A 84 9.69 10.47 -1.01
N ILE A 85 9.75 11.56 -1.74
CA ILE A 85 11.03 12.16 -2.16
C ILE A 85 11.54 13.18 -1.14
N LEU A 86 10.64 14.00 -0.59
CA LEU A 86 11.02 15.11 0.27
C LEU A 86 10.89 14.74 1.75
N LYS A 87 12.03 14.54 2.41
CA LYS A 87 12.10 14.27 3.85
C LYS A 87 11.34 15.32 4.68
N SER A 88 11.33 16.58 4.26
CA SER A 88 10.58 17.66 4.92
C SER A 88 9.07 17.47 4.87
N SER A 89 8.54 17.00 3.72
CA SER A 89 7.11 16.68 3.57
C SER A 89 6.72 15.47 4.41
N PHE A 90 7.57 14.45 4.45
CA PHE A 90 7.40 13.29 5.30
C PHE A 90 7.41 13.67 6.78
N LEU A 91 8.40 14.48 7.20
CA LEU A 91 8.50 14.99 8.58
C LEU A 91 7.24 15.75 9.01
N LYS A 92 6.69 16.61 8.16
CA LYS A 92 5.44 17.33 8.46
C LYS A 92 4.26 16.39 8.70
N LYS A 93 4.18 15.27 7.97
CA LYS A 93 3.14 14.25 8.18
C LYS A 93 3.35 13.49 9.50
N THR A 94 4.59 13.13 9.84
CA THR A 94 4.91 12.45 11.09
C THR A 94 4.65 13.32 12.31
N GLN A 95 4.97 14.62 12.23
CA GLN A 95 4.73 15.60 13.29
C GLN A 95 3.26 15.84 13.61
N LYS A 96 2.32 15.48 12.70
CA LYS A 96 0.90 15.50 13.03
C LYS A 96 0.51 14.46 14.08
N LEU A 97 1.27 13.38 14.19
CA LEU A 97 1.06 12.30 15.15
C LEU A 97 1.95 12.47 16.40
N ILE A 98 3.20 12.84 16.19
CA ILE A 98 4.19 13.06 17.25
C ILE A 98 4.94 14.37 16.95
N PRO A 99 4.50 15.51 17.52
CA PRO A 99 5.05 16.84 17.23
C PRO A 99 6.53 17.02 17.53
N GLU A 100 7.05 16.25 18.49
CA GLU A 100 8.42 16.36 18.98
C GLU A 100 9.47 15.79 18.03
N ILE A 101 9.08 15.00 17.04
CA ILE A 101 9.99 14.38 16.08
C ILE A 101 10.72 15.46 15.26
N ARG A 102 12.01 15.29 15.14
CA ARG A 102 12.90 16.15 14.35
C ARG A 102 13.46 15.39 13.16
N GLY A 103 13.92 16.11 12.14
CA GLY A 103 14.49 15.48 10.94
C GLY A 103 15.71 14.58 11.22
N LYS A 104 16.48 14.84 12.29
CA LYS A 104 17.60 14.00 12.72
C LYS A 104 17.17 12.62 13.26
N ASP A 105 15.95 12.51 13.73
CA ASP A 105 15.41 11.29 14.34
C ASP A 105 14.88 10.32 13.27
N ILE A 106 14.73 10.79 12.01
CA ILE A 106 14.26 10.00 10.88
C ILE A 106 15.44 9.58 10.01
N LYS A 107 15.59 8.26 9.81
CA LYS A 107 16.55 7.63 8.89
C LYS A 107 15.78 6.91 7.79
N SER A 108 16.41 6.76 6.62
CA SER A 108 15.84 5.93 5.55
C SER A 108 15.78 4.48 5.96
N GLY A 109 14.65 3.84 5.71
CA GLY A 109 14.40 2.42 5.94
C GLY A 109 14.15 1.67 4.65
N PRO A 110 13.94 0.35 4.71
CA PRO A 110 13.58 -0.45 3.56
C PRO A 110 12.18 -0.07 3.05
N ALA A 111 11.92 -0.35 1.78
CA ALA A 111 10.60 -0.25 1.17
C ALA A 111 10.02 -1.65 0.92
N GLY A 112 8.69 -1.77 0.93
CA GLY A 112 7.98 -2.96 0.51
C GLY A 112 7.20 -2.71 -0.78
N VAL A 113 6.99 -3.75 -1.57
CA VAL A 113 6.10 -3.70 -2.74
C VAL A 113 4.74 -4.25 -2.37
N ARG A 114 3.69 -3.51 -2.75
CA ARG A 114 2.32 -3.95 -2.60
C ARG A 114 1.67 -4.06 -3.98
N ALA A 115 1.21 -5.24 -4.34
CA ALA A 115 0.35 -5.42 -5.50
C ALA A 115 -1.03 -4.81 -5.20
N GLN A 116 -1.47 -3.88 -6.05
CA GLN A 116 -2.77 -3.23 -5.91
C GLN A 116 -3.51 -3.29 -7.24
N GLY A 117 -4.61 -4.03 -7.27
CA GLY A 117 -5.50 -4.10 -8.43
C GLY A 117 -6.24 -2.79 -8.68
N ILE A 118 -6.42 -2.44 -9.94
CA ILE A 118 -7.24 -1.32 -10.41
C ILE A 118 -8.22 -1.87 -11.45
N ASP A 119 -9.50 -1.57 -11.30
CA ASP A 119 -10.52 -1.97 -12.27
C ASP A 119 -10.49 -1.09 -13.54
N SER A 120 -11.23 -1.51 -14.58
CA SER A 120 -11.32 -0.76 -15.85
C SER A 120 -11.98 0.62 -15.72
N SER A 121 -12.66 0.87 -14.62
CA SER A 121 -13.28 2.16 -14.28
C SER A 121 -12.34 3.10 -13.52
N GLY A 122 -11.16 2.60 -13.12
CA GLY A 122 -10.15 3.36 -12.37
C GLY A 122 -10.41 3.39 -10.86
N ASN A 123 -11.05 2.38 -10.30
CA ASN A 123 -11.20 2.23 -8.86
C ASN A 123 -10.19 1.21 -8.34
N LEU A 124 -9.72 1.41 -7.12
CA LEU A 124 -8.87 0.43 -6.45
C LEU A 124 -9.68 -0.80 -6.07
N MET A 125 -9.15 -1.98 -6.36
CA MET A 125 -9.75 -3.25 -5.92
C MET A 125 -9.47 -3.42 -4.43
N MET A 126 -10.53 -3.37 -3.62
CA MET A 126 -10.44 -3.36 -2.16
C MET A 126 -10.59 -4.75 -1.55
N ASP A 127 -11.01 -5.72 -2.34
CA ASP A 127 -11.34 -7.07 -1.89
C ASP A 127 -10.69 -8.14 -2.77
N PHE A 128 -10.86 -9.40 -2.36
CA PHE A 128 -10.39 -10.56 -3.11
C PHE A 128 -11.14 -10.69 -4.43
N GLU A 129 -10.39 -10.92 -5.49
CA GLU A 129 -10.94 -11.21 -6.81
C GLU A 129 -10.63 -12.66 -7.19
N VAL A 130 -11.64 -13.50 -7.23
CA VAL A 130 -11.54 -14.91 -7.59
C VAL A 130 -12.30 -15.15 -8.89
N LYS A 131 -11.64 -15.72 -9.88
CA LYS A 131 -12.22 -16.09 -11.18
C LYS A 131 -12.08 -17.60 -11.40
N THR A 132 -13.09 -18.20 -12.01
CA THR A 132 -13.03 -19.59 -12.47
C THR A 132 -12.98 -19.64 -13.97
N HIS A 133 -12.09 -20.47 -14.51
CA HIS A 133 -12.05 -20.77 -15.94
C HIS A 133 -11.73 -22.24 -16.14
N ASN A 134 -12.61 -22.97 -16.83
CA ASN A 134 -12.57 -24.42 -16.93
C ASN A 134 -12.52 -25.04 -15.51
N ASN A 135 -11.56 -25.93 -15.25
CA ASN A 135 -11.37 -26.56 -13.94
C ASN A 135 -10.30 -25.84 -13.07
N GLN A 136 -10.07 -24.55 -13.33
CA GLN A 136 -9.07 -23.76 -12.63
C GLN A 136 -9.75 -22.64 -11.82
N ILE A 137 -9.18 -22.37 -10.64
CA ILE A 137 -9.59 -21.26 -9.77
C ILE A 137 -8.41 -20.30 -9.69
N HIS A 138 -8.64 -19.06 -10.11
CA HIS A 138 -7.61 -18.03 -10.13
C HIS A 138 -7.91 -16.97 -9.07
N VAL A 139 -7.03 -16.81 -8.09
CA VAL A 139 -7.06 -15.71 -7.14
C VAL A 139 -6.27 -14.55 -7.75
N ILE A 140 -6.96 -13.61 -8.38
CA ILE A 140 -6.34 -12.54 -9.18
C ILE A 140 -5.86 -11.41 -8.28
N ASN A 141 -6.63 -11.08 -7.24
CA ASN A 141 -6.30 -10.05 -6.27
C ASN A 141 -6.46 -10.59 -4.86
N ALA A 142 -5.42 -10.46 -4.06
CA ALA A 142 -5.41 -10.86 -2.65
C ALA A 142 -4.74 -9.74 -1.82
N PRO A 143 -5.48 -8.64 -1.54
CA PRO A 143 -4.92 -7.51 -0.81
C PRO A 143 -4.59 -7.88 0.63
N SER A 144 -3.69 -7.10 1.26
CA SER A 144 -3.43 -7.23 2.70
C SER A 144 -4.74 -7.06 3.50
N PRO A 145 -5.02 -7.92 4.49
CA PRO A 145 -4.12 -8.85 5.21
C PRO A 145 -4.15 -10.31 4.72
N ALA A 146 -4.03 -10.57 3.44
CA ALA A 146 -4.18 -11.90 2.84
C ALA A 146 -3.34 -12.99 3.55
N ALA A 147 -2.09 -12.73 3.88
CA ALA A 147 -1.21 -13.71 4.52
C ALA A 147 -1.74 -14.16 5.89
N THR A 148 -2.18 -13.24 6.73
CA THR A 148 -2.72 -13.56 8.07
C THR A 148 -4.13 -14.13 8.01
N SER A 149 -4.86 -13.90 6.92
CA SER A 149 -6.22 -14.41 6.67
C SER A 149 -6.23 -15.66 5.76
N ALA A 150 -5.07 -16.25 5.46
CA ALA A 150 -4.92 -17.30 4.46
C ALA A 150 -5.85 -18.52 4.70
N LEU A 151 -6.02 -18.95 5.95
CA LEU A 151 -6.90 -20.07 6.28
C LEU A 151 -8.38 -19.75 6.00
N SER A 152 -8.83 -18.54 6.36
CA SER A 152 -10.20 -18.10 6.07
C SER A 152 -10.45 -17.93 4.58
N ILE A 153 -9.44 -17.49 3.82
CA ILE A 153 -9.50 -17.39 2.36
C ILE A 153 -9.60 -18.79 1.74
N ALA A 154 -8.81 -19.75 2.22
CA ALA A 154 -8.88 -21.13 1.76
C ALA A 154 -10.26 -21.73 1.98
N ASP A 155 -10.81 -21.56 3.19
CA ASP A 155 -12.17 -21.99 3.54
C ASP A 155 -13.23 -21.36 2.60
N TYR A 156 -13.11 -20.06 2.33
CA TYR A 156 -14.00 -19.34 1.41
C TYR A 156 -13.93 -19.90 0.00
N ILE A 157 -12.72 -20.17 -0.53
CA ILE A 157 -12.52 -20.74 -1.85
C ILE A 157 -13.11 -22.14 -1.94
N ILE A 158 -12.84 -22.99 -0.93
CA ILE A 158 -13.39 -24.35 -0.89
C ILE A 158 -14.91 -24.32 -0.93
N LYS A 159 -15.54 -23.54 -0.07
CA LYS A 159 -17.01 -23.49 0.07
C LYS A 159 -17.72 -22.94 -1.17
N ASN A 160 -17.09 -22.00 -1.88
CA ASN A 160 -17.77 -21.29 -2.97
C ASN A 160 -17.38 -21.75 -4.38
N TYR A 161 -16.21 -22.35 -4.54
CA TYR A 161 -15.65 -22.64 -5.86
C TYR A 161 -15.26 -24.11 -6.07
N ILE A 162 -15.13 -24.91 -5.04
CA ILE A 162 -14.85 -26.34 -5.14
C ILE A 162 -16.15 -27.10 -4.85
N LYS A 163 -16.61 -27.86 -5.85
CA LYS A 163 -17.79 -28.73 -5.74
C LYS A 163 -17.37 -30.18 -5.57
#